data_b30d163ef71e3bba2361b3ff189430b9
#
_entry.id   b30d163ef71e3bba2361b3ff189430b9
#
_cell.length_a   1.000
_cell.length_b   1.000
_cell.length_c   1.000
_cell.angle_alpha   90.00
_cell.angle_beta   90.00
_cell.angle_gamma   90.00
#
_symmetry.space_group_name_H-M   'P 1'
#
loop_
_entity.id
_entity.type
_entity.pdbx_description
1 polymer ?
#
loop_
_entity_poly.entity_id
_entity_poly.type
_entity_poly.pdbx_seq_one_letter_code
_entity_poly.pdbx_strand_id
1 'polypeptide(L)'
;IEGDVVDGTDVLAVYEAMQKAVAHARSGKGPVLLECDVYRYTGHYVGDPGKYMSEAYNAAAHENDVINKFKAYLLAEGAATQAEMDAVEAAVEARMEKAYQFALESPLPDPADVLKYNYACDNERSVVR
;
A
#
# COMPACT_ATOMS: atom_id res chain seq x y z
N ILE A 1 7.02 -0.50 -23.66
CA ILE A 1 6.16 -0.24 -22.49
C ILE A 1 6.08 1.26 -22.35
N GLU A 2 4.86 1.79 -22.32
CA GLU A 2 4.62 3.20 -22.01
C GLU A 2 4.85 3.44 -20.51
N GLY A 3 5.43 4.59 -20.16
CA GLY A 3 5.72 4.95 -18.77
C GLY A 3 5.26 6.38 -18.48
N ASP A 4 4.84 6.61 -17.24
CA ASP A 4 4.45 7.93 -16.74
C ASP A 4 4.87 8.07 -15.28
N VAL A 5 5.01 9.31 -14.81
CA VAL A 5 5.39 9.65 -13.42
C VAL A 5 4.27 10.48 -12.80
N VAL A 6 3.87 10.15 -11.58
CA VAL A 6 2.81 10.86 -10.87
C VAL A 6 3.21 11.15 -9.42
N ASP A 7 2.74 12.27 -8.89
CA ASP A 7 2.83 12.56 -7.45
C ASP A 7 2.03 11.52 -6.66
N GLY A 8 2.73 10.56 -6.04
CA GLY A 8 2.13 9.51 -5.24
C GLY A 8 1.56 9.99 -3.91
N THR A 9 1.76 11.25 -3.53
CA THR A 9 1.14 11.87 -2.35
C THR A 9 -0.22 12.51 -2.64
N ASP A 10 -0.65 12.53 -3.91
CA ASP A 10 -1.95 13.01 -4.35
C ASP A 10 -2.83 11.84 -4.82
N VAL A 11 -3.84 11.50 -4.01
CA VAL A 11 -4.76 10.37 -4.28
C VAL A 11 -5.50 10.55 -5.61
N LEU A 12 -5.92 11.78 -5.94
CA LEU A 12 -6.69 12.05 -7.15
C LEU A 12 -5.79 11.99 -8.39
N ALA A 13 -4.57 12.51 -8.31
CA ALA A 13 -3.58 12.41 -9.39
C ALA A 13 -3.26 10.95 -9.72
N VAL A 14 -3.02 10.11 -8.68
CA VAL A 14 -2.79 8.67 -8.87
C VAL A 14 -4.02 7.98 -9.47
N TYR A 15 -5.22 8.31 -9.00
CA TYR A 15 -6.46 7.75 -9.54
C TYR A 15 -6.64 8.06 -11.03
N GLU A 16 -6.42 9.31 -11.44
CA GLU A 16 -6.53 9.72 -12.84
C GLU A 16 -5.46 9.07 -13.73
N ALA A 17 -4.21 9.03 -13.25
CA ALA A 17 -3.11 8.36 -13.97
C ALA A 17 -3.42 6.86 -14.15
N MET A 18 -3.93 6.22 -13.10
CA MET A 18 -4.32 4.81 -13.14
C MET A 18 -5.48 4.54 -14.10
N GLN A 19 -6.49 5.43 -14.16
CA GLN A 19 -7.57 5.30 -15.15
C GLN A 19 -7.03 5.33 -16.58
N LYS A 20 -6.11 6.24 -16.90
CA LYS A 20 -5.45 6.35 -18.22
C LYS A 20 -4.66 5.07 -18.52
N ALA A 21 -3.86 4.59 -17.57
CA ALA A 21 -3.05 3.38 -17.72
C ALA A 21 -3.93 2.13 -17.96
N VAL A 22 -5.02 1.98 -17.21
CA VAL A 22 -5.99 0.88 -17.38
C VAL A 22 -6.69 0.96 -18.75
N ALA A 23 -7.10 2.14 -19.18
CA ALA A 23 -7.72 2.33 -20.49
C ALA A 23 -6.75 1.99 -21.63
N HIS A 24 -5.48 2.40 -21.51
CA HIS A 24 -4.42 2.05 -22.45
C HIS A 24 -4.25 0.53 -22.55
N ALA A 25 -4.05 -0.14 -21.42
CA ALA A 25 -3.83 -1.59 -21.40
C ALA A 25 -5.06 -2.36 -21.96
N ARG A 26 -6.27 -1.97 -21.58
CA ARG A 26 -7.52 -2.60 -22.08
C ARG A 26 -7.78 -2.35 -23.57
N SER A 27 -7.21 -1.28 -24.14
CA SER A 27 -7.28 -1.04 -25.59
C SER A 27 -6.35 -1.94 -26.43
N GLY A 28 -5.61 -2.85 -25.80
CA GLY A 28 -4.68 -3.76 -26.49
C GLY A 28 -3.33 -3.13 -26.84
N LYS A 29 -3.03 -1.91 -26.38
CA LYS A 29 -1.77 -1.21 -26.66
C LYS A 29 -0.59 -1.70 -25.82
N GLY A 30 -0.83 -2.59 -24.84
CA GLY A 30 0.19 -3.18 -24.00
C GLY A 30 0.18 -2.63 -22.57
N PRO A 31 1.15 -3.02 -21.74
CA PRO A 31 1.25 -2.59 -20.36
C PRO A 31 1.74 -1.15 -20.24
N VAL A 32 1.44 -0.53 -19.10
CA VAL A 32 1.95 0.79 -18.69
C VAL A 32 2.72 0.64 -17.40
N LEU A 33 3.86 1.29 -17.27
CA LEU A 33 4.62 1.46 -16.04
C LEU A 33 4.28 2.83 -15.45
N LEU A 34 3.67 2.84 -14.27
CA LEU A 34 3.37 4.09 -13.55
C LEU A 34 4.33 4.20 -12.36
N GLU A 35 5.20 5.19 -12.38
CA GLU A 35 6.08 5.55 -11.28
C GLU A 35 5.34 6.55 -10.37
N CYS A 36 5.09 6.14 -9.10
CA CYS A 36 4.48 7.00 -8.09
C CYS A 36 5.57 7.52 -7.16
N ASP A 37 5.82 8.84 -7.17
CA ASP A 37 6.78 9.47 -6.27
C ASP A 37 6.16 9.62 -4.87
N VAL A 38 6.76 8.99 -3.87
CA VAL A 38 6.22 8.89 -2.50
C VAL A 38 7.31 9.05 -1.45
N TYR A 39 6.90 9.34 -0.22
CA TYR A 39 7.77 9.34 0.95
C TYR A 39 7.69 8.02 1.72
N ARG A 40 8.83 7.60 2.27
CA ARG A 40 8.89 6.53 3.27
C ARG A 40 8.97 7.17 4.66
N TYR A 41 8.08 6.78 5.58
CA TYR A 41 8.05 7.33 6.94
C TYR A 41 8.99 6.63 7.91
N THR A 42 9.30 5.36 7.68
CA THR A 42 10.10 4.53 8.59
C THR A 42 11.29 3.93 7.87
N GLY A 43 12.25 3.41 8.63
CA GLY A 43 13.39 2.69 8.08
C GLY A 43 12.99 1.43 7.31
N HIS A 44 13.98 0.73 6.77
CA HIS A 44 13.76 -0.43 5.91
C HIS A 44 13.13 -1.62 6.65
N TYR A 45 13.43 -1.78 7.92
CA TYR A 45 12.90 -2.86 8.79
C TYR A 45 12.80 -2.34 10.24
N VAL A 46 12.18 -3.11 11.12
CA VAL A 46 11.88 -2.69 12.52
C VAL A 46 13.13 -2.24 13.31
N GLY A 47 14.30 -2.80 13.04
CA GLY A 47 15.56 -2.43 13.68
C GLY A 47 16.34 -1.31 12.98
N ASP A 48 15.83 -0.76 11.87
CA ASP A 48 16.49 0.30 11.13
C ASP A 48 16.15 1.67 11.72
N PRO A 49 17.12 2.41 12.33
CA PRO A 49 16.86 3.72 12.93
C PRO A 49 16.67 4.85 11.91
N GLY A 50 16.76 4.56 10.59
CA GLY A 50 16.55 5.57 9.54
C GLY A 50 17.53 6.73 9.50
N LYS A 51 18.76 6.59 10.05
CA LYS A 51 19.75 7.68 10.16
C LYS A 51 20.18 8.29 8.81
N TYR A 52 19.92 7.60 7.72
CA TYR A 52 20.16 8.10 6.36
C TYR A 52 19.07 9.06 5.86
N MET A 53 17.92 9.11 6.53
CA MET A 53 16.85 10.06 6.22
C MET A 53 17.13 11.38 6.94
N SER A 54 17.25 12.47 6.19
CA SER A 54 17.49 13.79 6.77
C SER A 54 16.25 14.31 7.52
N GLU A 55 16.47 15.24 8.46
CA GLU A 55 15.35 15.91 9.16
C GLU A 55 14.41 16.62 8.17
N ALA A 56 14.97 17.25 7.13
CA ALA A 56 14.17 17.91 6.09
C ALA A 56 13.31 16.91 5.30
N TYR A 57 13.85 15.72 4.98
CA TYR A 57 13.08 14.66 4.35
C TYR A 57 11.94 14.17 5.24
N ASN A 58 12.20 13.93 6.51
CA ASN A 58 11.19 13.48 7.46
C ASN A 58 10.09 14.55 7.66
N ALA A 59 10.46 15.82 7.76
CA ALA A 59 9.49 16.91 7.85
C ALA A 59 8.59 16.97 6.60
N ALA A 60 9.19 16.90 5.41
CA ALA A 60 8.45 16.89 4.15
C ALA A 60 7.53 15.65 4.03
N ALA A 61 7.98 14.49 4.49
CA ALA A 61 7.16 13.27 4.51
C ALA A 61 5.90 13.45 5.35
N HIS A 62 6.02 13.99 6.56
CA HIS A 62 4.88 14.24 7.42
C HIS A 62 3.95 15.35 6.92
N GLU A 63 4.48 16.42 6.34
CA GLU A 63 3.70 17.49 5.73
C GLU A 63 2.89 16.98 4.52
N ASN A 64 3.46 16.05 3.77
CA ASN A 64 2.85 15.45 2.58
C ASN A 64 2.15 14.10 2.87
N ASP A 65 1.75 13.84 4.13
CA ASP A 65 1.00 12.64 4.46
C ASP A 65 -0.28 12.55 3.62
N VAL A 66 -0.34 11.51 2.79
CA VAL A 66 -1.41 11.32 1.78
C VAL A 66 -2.78 11.16 2.43
N ILE A 67 -2.85 10.51 3.59
CA ILE A 67 -4.13 10.28 4.30
C ILE A 67 -4.64 11.59 4.85
N ASN A 68 -3.79 12.36 5.52
CA ASN A 68 -4.17 13.65 6.10
C ASN A 68 -4.54 14.68 5.02
N LYS A 69 -3.78 14.74 3.91
CA LYS A 69 -4.09 15.62 2.76
C LYS A 69 -5.44 15.27 2.16
N PHE A 70 -5.70 13.99 1.88
CA PHE A 70 -6.96 13.57 1.27
C PHE A 70 -8.16 13.73 2.21
N LYS A 71 -7.99 13.45 3.50
CA LYS A 71 -9.00 13.73 4.52
C LYS A 71 -9.39 15.21 4.55
N ALA A 72 -8.40 16.11 4.57
CA ALA A 72 -8.62 17.55 4.54
C ALA A 72 -9.37 17.97 3.25
N TYR A 73 -8.98 17.42 2.11
CA TYR A 73 -9.66 17.66 0.83
C TYR A 73 -11.15 17.24 0.87
N LEU A 74 -11.45 16.02 1.32
CA LEU A 74 -12.83 15.51 1.40
C LEU A 74 -13.73 16.37 2.29
N LEU A 75 -13.20 16.86 3.42
CA LEU A 75 -13.91 17.74 4.33
C LEU A 75 -14.15 19.12 3.69
N ALA A 76 -13.14 19.69 3.01
CA ALA A 76 -13.23 20.99 2.37
C ALA A 76 -14.24 21.01 1.22
N GLU A 77 -14.30 19.94 0.43
CA GLU A 77 -15.27 19.76 -0.66
C GLU A 77 -16.67 19.35 -0.17
N GLY A 78 -16.84 19.10 1.13
CA GLY A 78 -18.10 18.58 1.66
C GLY A 78 -18.47 17.19 1.16
N ALA A 79 -17.50 16.46 0.64
CA ALA A 79 -17.69 15.09 0.14
C ALA A 79 -17.78 14.06 1.27
N ALA A 80 -17.31 14.41 2.48
CA ALA A 80 -17.47 13.62 3.68
C ALA A 80 -17.55 14.52 4.92
N THR A 81 -18.09 13.98 6.00
CA THR A 81 -18.17 14.61 7.31
C THR A 81 -17.06 14.09 8.23
N GLN A 82 -16.74 14.84 9.29
CA GLN A 82 -15.78 14.38 10.30
C GLN A 82 -16.22 13.04 10.93
N ALA A 83 -17.51 12.86 11.21
CA ALA A 83 -18.05 11.63 11.78
C ALA A 83 -17.86 10.41 10.86
N GLU A 84 -17.96 10.59 9.55
CA GLU A 84 -17.68 9.52 8.58
C GLU A 84 -16.19 9.18 8.55
N MET A 85 -15.31 10.19 8.63
CA MET A 85 -13.86 9.95 8.72
C MET A 85 -13.49 9.17 9.99
N ASP A 86 -14.02 9.58 11.13
CA ASP A 86 -13.81 8.91 12.42
C ASP A 86 -14.32 7.47 12.40
N ALA A 87 -15.44 7.22 11.77
CA ALA A 87 -16.00 5.88 11.59
C ALA A 87 -15.10 4.98 10.73
N VAL A 88 -14.50 5.53 9.67
CA VAL A 88 -13.53 4.81 8.82
C VAL A 88 -12.27 4.46 9.63
N GLU A 89 -11.72 5.41 10.38
CA GLU A 89 -10.55 5.19 11.24
C GLU A 89 -10.81 4.08 12.26
N ALA A 90 -11.91 4.16 12.99
CA ALA A 90 -12.30 3.14 13.97
C ALA A 90 -12.49 1.74 13.33
N ALA A 91 -13.06 1.68 12.12
CA ALA A 91 -13.23 0.42 11.40
C ALA A 91 -11.88 -0.18 10.95
N VAL A 92 -10.93 0.65 10.54
CA VAL A 92 -9.57 0.24 10.18
C VAL A 92 -8.82 -0.28 11.40
N GLU A 93 -8.86 0.44 12.52
CA GLU A 93 -8.23 0.01 13.77
C GLU A 93 -8.77 -1.34 14.25
N ALA A 94 -10.09 -1.51 14.27
CA ALA A 94 -10.71 -2.77 14.64
C ALA A 94 -10.33 -3.93 13.70
N ARG A 95 -10.12 -3.64 12.42
CA ARG A 95 -9.66 -4.62 11.44
C ARG A 95 -8.19 -5.00 11.65
N MET A 96 -7.34 -4.02 11.97
CA MET A 96 -5.93 -4.26 12.27
C MET A 96 -5.77 -5.08 13.56
N GLU A 97 -6.55 -4.78 14.61
CA GLU A 97 -6.55 -5.58 15.85
C GLU A 97 -6.94 -7.03 15.58
N LYS A 98 -7.98 -7.27 14.79
CA LYS A 98 -8.36 -8.64 14.38
C LYS A 98 -7.25 -9.36 13.62
N ALA A 99 -6.54 -8.66 12.74
CA ALA A 99 -5.42 -9.23 11.98
C ALA A 99 -4.25 -9.58 12.91
N TYR A 100 -3.98 -8.73 13.89
CA TYR A 100 -2.97 -8.98 14.92
C TYR A 100 -3.30 -10.20 15.77
N GLN A 101 -4.52 -10.29 16.29
CA GLN A 101 -4.98 -11.43 17.09
C GLN A 101 -4.96 -12.72 16.25
N PHE A 102 -5.40 -12.67 15.01
CA PHE A 102 -5.31 -13.80 14.09
C PHE A 102 -3.87 -14.31 13.92
N ALA A 103 -2.89 -13.42 13.81
CA ALA A 103 -1.48 -13.80 13.69
C ALA A 103 -0.97 -14.47 14.98
N LEU A 104 -1.35 -13.93 16.15
CA LEU A 104 -0.95 -14.50 17.45
C LEU A 104 -1.55 -15.88 17.73
N GLU A 105 -2.81 -16.08 17.33
CA GLU A 105 -3.55 -17.33 17.58
C GLU A 105 -3.29 -18.39 16.50
N SER A 106 -2.66 -18.01 15.39
CA SER A 106 -2.37 -18.94 14.30
C SER A 106 -1.36 -20.00 14.73
N PRO A 107 -1.59 -21.26 14.42
CA PRO A 107 -0.61 -22.31 14.70
C PRO A 107 0.67 -22.09 13.89
N LEU A 108 1.80 -22.56 14.43
CA LEU A 108 3.04 -22.58 13.68
C LEU A 108 2.90 -23.52 12.47
N PRO A 109 3.55 -23.19 11.33
CA PRO A 109 3.58 -24.09 10.17
C PRO A 109 4.12 -25.47 10.51
N ASP A 110 3.57 -26.52 9.89
CA ASP A 110 4.12 -27.86 10.00
C ASP A 110 5.50 -27.89 9.29
N PRO A 111 6.57 -28.41 9.94
CA PRO A 111 7.87 -28.58 9.30
C PRO A 111 7.81 -29.37 7.97
N ALA A 112 6.83 -30.26 7.80
CA ALA A 112 6.61 -30.98 6.55
C ALA A 112 6.17 -30.07 5.39
N ASP A 113 5.72 -28.85 5.69
CA ASP A 113 5.28 -27.89 4.67
C ASP A 113 6.44 -27.08 4.06
N VAL A 114 7.67 -27.23 4.57
CA VAL A 114 8.85 -26.47 4.11
C VAL A 114 9.11 -26.59 2.60
N LEU A 115 8.74 -27.70 1.99
CA LEU A 115 8.87 -27.94 0.55
C LEU A 115 7.61 -27.64 -0.25
N LYS A 116 6.51 -27.26 0.40
CA LYS A 116 5.27 -26.89 -0.26
C LYS A 116 5.28 -25.41 -0.63
N TYR A 117 4.52 -25.05 -1.63
CA TYR A 117 4.27 -23.66 -2.04
C TYR A 117 5.50 -22.86 -2.47
N ASN A 118 6.62 -23.52 -2.78
CA ASN A 118 7.84 -22.86 -3.25
C ASN A 118 7.74 -22.36 -4.70
N TYR A 119 6.84 -22.93 -5.48
CA TYR A 119 6.61 -22.59 -6.88
C TYR A 119 5.11 -22.48 -7.16
N ALA A 120 4.74 -21.75 -8.20
CA ALA A 120 3.33 -21.54 -8.58
C ALA A 120 2.55 -22.84 -8.85
N CYS A 121 3.23 -23.94 -9.22
CA CYS A 121 2.64 -25.24 -9.48
C CYS A 121 2.60 -26.20 -8.27
N ASP A 122 3.08 -25.77 -7.11
CA ASP A 122 3.23 -26.65 -5.92
C ASP A 122 1.89 -27.10 -5.32
N ASN A 123 0.80 -26.43 -5.67
CA ASN A 123 -0.54 -26.82 -5.21
C ASN A 123 -1.01 -28.16 -5.79
N GLU A 124 -0.40 -28.64 -6.88
CA GLU A 124 -0.81 -29.85 -7.56
C GLU A 124 0.29 -30.94 -7.62
N ARG A 125 1.54 -30.57 -7.34
CA ARG A 125 2.70 -31.49 -7.44
C ARG A 125 3.70 -31.21 -6.35
N SER A 126 4.06 -32.20 -5.57
CA SER A 126 5.31 -32.15 -4.84
C SER A 126 6.44 -32.06 -5.87
N VAL A 127 7.14 -30.94 -5.91
CA VAL A 127 8.16 -30.64 -6.92
C VAL A 127 9.44 -31.48 -6.72
N VAL A 128 9.55 -32.17 -5.59
CA VAL A 128 10.67 -33.07 -5.30
C VAL A 128 10.23 -34.50 -5.61
N ARG A 129 10.56 -34.96 -6.81
CA ARG A 129 10.70 -36.36 -7.15
C ARG A 129 12.16 -36.71 -7.22
#